data_a6c3306fb13ba865d47bfc48e7de820c
#
_entry.id   a6c3306fb13ba865d47bfc48e7de820c
#
_cell.length_a   1.000
_cell.length_b   1.000
_cell.length_c   1.000
_cell.angle_alpha   90.00
_cell.angle_beta   90.00
_cell.angle_gamma   90.00
#
_symmetry.space_group_name_H-M   'P 1'
#
loop_
_entity.id
_entity.type
_entity.pdbx_description
1 polymer ?
#
loop_
_entity_poly.entity_id
_entity_poly.type
_entity_poly.pdbx_seq_one_letter_code
_entity_poly.pdbx_strand_id
1 'polypeptide(L)'
;DAHPEFDLMICGHSHDIVPGLMRNGVLITQAKRDAQYINEIGLKVRGGKVVEKKCKLIDVRAAGGENAKVKAMVERFSDNPKLTRVLTNALTPFERKEELGSLMADADAAIAKADLSIVNSGSVRYSTKEAGPFTLSDVLRLDPFGNTIYVLELTGDELKALLEELPTTDEYGPAYASGFQYTIAADKNGKYVVKDMKTADGKKLNMQKKYKVAIDNFVYQTNNTILGKPYTDTYITTSDALTEFLEAQPSVDYKGVNRVTIVGGNHR
;
A
#
# COMPACT_ATOMS: atom_id res chain seq x y z
N ASP A 1 -3.15 6.23 -28.58
CA ASP A 1 -3.21 6.81 -29.95
C ASP A 1 -1.83 7.25 -30.46
N ALA A 2 -0.83 7.35 -29.60
CA ALA A 2 0.51 7.82 -29.97
C ALA A 2 1.42 6.73 -30.60
N HIS A 3 1.04 5.47 -30.50
CA HIS A 3 1.87 4.32 -30.89
C HIS A 3 1.08 3.29 -31.72
N PRO A 4 0.71 3.62 -32.97
CA PRO A 4 -0.02 2.72 -33.88
C PRO A 4 0.83 1.55 -34.38
N GLU A 5 2.14 1.56 -34.14
CA GLU A 5 3.09 0.49 -34.49
C GLU A 5 2.91 -0.76 -33.61
N PHE A 6 2.25 -0.68 -32.47
CA PHE A 6 1.98 -1.82 -31.61
C PHE A 6 0.75 -2.62 -32.05
N ASP A 7 0.87 -3.92 -32.07
CA ASP A 7 -0.24 -4.84 -32.27
C ASP A 7 -0.94 -5.22 -30.96
N LEU A 8 -0.18 -5.28 -29.88
CA LEU A 8 -0.62 -5.73 -28.56
C LEU A 8 0.05 -4.89 -27.48
N MET A 9 -0.74 -4.52 -26.45
CA MET A 9 -0.27 -3.89 -25.22
C MET A 9 -0.78 -4.71 -24.02
N ILE A 10 0.15 -5.24 -23.24
CA ILE A 10 -0.15 -5.93 -21.99
C ILE A 10 0.17 -4.96 -20.85
N CYS A 11 -0.87 -4.52 -20.14
CA CYS A 11 -0.79 -3.55 -19.06
C CYS A 11 -0.71 -4.23 -17.68
N GLY A 12 -0.32 -3.45 -16.69
CA GLY A 12 -0.23 -3.82 -15.29
C GLY A 12 -0.34 -2.59 -14.38
N HIS A 13 0.08 -2.73 -13.13
CA HIS A 13 0.20 -1.68 -12.11
C HIS A 13 -1.13 -1.13 -11.57
N SER A 14 -2.09 -0.72 -12.39
CA SER A 14 -3.38 -0.19 -11.92
C SER A 14 -4.31 -1.26 -11.33
N HIS A 15 -3.97 -2.55 -11.48
CA HIS A 15 -4.77 -3.68 -11.01
C HIS A 15 -6.18 -3.78 -11.63
N ASP A 16 -6.41 -3.12 -12.77
CA ASP A 16 -7.69 -3.17 -13.48
C ASP A 16 -7.90 -4.49 -14.21
N ILE A 17 -9.15 -4.75 -14.56
CA ILE A 17 -9.52 -5.81 -15.49
C ILE A 17 -9.78 -5.18 -16.86
N VAL A 18 -8.92 -5.49 -17.83
CA VAL A 18 -9.10 -5.10 -19.24
C VAL A 18 -9.13 -6.40 -20.08
N PRO A 19 -10.31 -6.94 -20.37
CA PRO A 19 -10.45 -8.27 -20.99
C PRO A 19 -10.22 -8.31 -22.49
N GLY A 20 -9.61 -7.28 -23.07
CA GLY A 20 -9.34 -7.16 -24.50
C GLY A 20 -10.03 -5.95 -25.14
N LEU A 21 -9.49 -4.76 -24.89
CA LEU A 21 -9.94 -3.51 -25.49
C LEU A 21 -9.21 -3.31 -26.84
N MET A 22 -9.97 -3.14 -27.93
CA MET A 22 -9.39 -2.72 -29.22
C MET A 22 -9.42 -1.20 -29.32
N ARG A 23 -8.26 -0.58 -29.53
CA ARG A 23 -8.14 0.87 -29.75
C ARG A 23 -7.13 1.14 -30.87
N ASN A 24 -7.58 1.79 -31.94
CA ASN A 24 -6.77 2.12 -33.13
C ASN A 24 -5.96 0.93 -33.68
N GLY A 25 -6.57 -0.26 -33.70
CA GLY A 25 -5.91 -1.48 -34.15
C GLY A 25 -5.03 -2.19 -33.13
N VAL A 26 -4.79 -1.59 -31.95
CA VAL A 26 -4.01 -2.20 -30.87
C VAL A 26 -4.93 -2.97 -29.92
N LEU A 27 -4.59 -4.22 -29.63
CA LEU A 27 -5.25 -4.99 -28.56
C LEU A 27 -4.62 -4.63 -27.21
N ILE A 28 -5.42 -4.09 -26.28
CA ILE A 28 -4.98 -3.70 -24.95
C ILE A 28 -5.60 -4.65 -23.92
N THR A 29 -4.80 -5.16 -22.99
CA THR A 29 -5.27 -6.12 -22.00
C THR A 29 -4.57 -5.96 -20.64
N GLN A 30 -5.28 -6.29 -19.54
CA GLN A 30 -4.76 -6.37 -18.17
C GLN A 30 -5.54 -7.41 -17.38
N ALA A 31 -4.84 -8.25 -16.62
CA ALA A 31 -5.40 -9.41 -15.93
C ALA A 31 -5.50 -9.20 -14.40
N LYS A 32 -5.81 -7.98 -13.94
CA LYS A 32 -5.90 -7.65 -12.52
C LYS A 32 -4.55 -7.82 -11.80
N ARG A 33 -4.56 -8.39 -10.59
CA ARG A 33 -3.40 -8.64 -9.74
C ARG A 33 -3.44 -10.04 -9.12
N ASP A 34 -2.35 -10.44 -8.47
CA ASP A 34 -2.26 -11.63 -7.62
C ASP A 34 -2.64 -12.93 -8.34
N ALA A 35 -2.35 -13.00 -9.66
CA ALA A 35 -2.70 -14.14 -10.52
C ALA A 35 -4.18 -14.57 -10.45
N GLN A 36 -5.10 -13.65 -10.09
CA GLN A 36 -6.54 -13.94 -10.04
C GLN A 36 -7.11 -14.27 -11.41
N TYR A 37 -6.54 -13.69 -12.45
CA TYR A 37 -6.92 -13.90 -13.85
C TYR A 37 -5.71 -14.17 -14.73
N ILE A 38 -5.96 -14.86 -15.84
CA ILE A 38 -4.99 -15.07 -16.93
C ILE A 38 -5.62 -14.53 -18.21
N ASN A 39 -4.84 -13.76 -18.98
CA ASN A 39 -5.22 -13.42 -20.36
C ASN A 39 -4.65 -14.47 -21.32
N GLU A 40 -5.52 -15.21 -21.99
CA GLU A 40 -5.19 -16.05 -23.15
C GLU A 40 -5.28 -15.18 -24.39
N ILE A 41 -4.15 -14.92 -25.04
CA ILE A 41 -4.06 -14.03 -26.20
C ILE A 41 -3.70 -14.85 -27.44
N GLY A 42 -4.59 -14.84 -28.45
CA GLY A 42 -4.38 -15.45 -29.75
C GLY A 42 -4.06 -14.40 -30.81
N LEU A 43 -2.89 -14.52 -31.47
CA LEU A 43 -2.48 -13.68 -32.60
C LEU A 43 -2.32 -14.52 -33.84
N LYS A 44 -2.94 -14.13 -34.94
CA LYS A 44 -2.73 -14.77 -36.27
C LYS A 44 -1.84 -13.89 -37.13
N VAL A 45 -0.73 -14.44 -37.58
CA VAL A 45 0.25 -13.70 -38.38
C VAL A 45 0.24 -14.23 -39.84
N ARG A 46 0.20 -13.32 -40.81
CA ARG A 46 0.36 -13.61 -42.24
C ARG A 46 1.26 -12.56 -42.87
N GLY A 47 2.29 -13.01 -43.61
CA GLY A 47 3.22 -12.11 -44.28
C GLY A 47 3.91 -11.11 -43.34
N GLY A 48 4.25 -11.52 -42.11
CA GLY A 48 4.88 -10.66 -41.10
C GLY A 48 3.94 -9.64 -40.44
N LYS A 49 2.64 -9.70 -40.70
CA LYS A 49 1.62 -8.80 -40.10
C LYS A 49 0.62 -9.57 -39.29
N VAL A 50 0.21 -9.00 -38.15
CA VAL A 50 -0.88 -9.53 -37.34
C VAL A 50 -2.22 -9.21 -38.01
N VAL A 51 -2.95 -10.26 -38.41
CA VAL A 51 -4.21 -10.16 -39.17
C VAL A 51 -5.46 -10.47 -38.31
N GLU A 52 -5.28 -11.09 -37.14
CA GLU A 52 -6.36 -11.40 -36.22
C GLU A 52 -5.80 -11.35 -34.79
N LYS A 53 -6.60 -10.79 -33.88
CA LYS A 53 -6.25 -10.63 -32.44
C LYS A 53 -7.45 -11.08 -31.62
N LYS A 54 -7.23 -11.97 -30.65
CA LYS A 54 -8.24 -12.45 -29.71
C LYS A 54 -7.69 -12.38 -28.29
N CYS A 55 -8.54 -12.05 -27.32
CA CYS A 55 -8.22 -12.12 -25.92
C CYS A 55 -9.38 -12.79 -25.17
N LYS A 56 -9.04 -13.68 -24.24
CA LYS A 56 -9.97 -14.33 -23.34
C LYS A 56 -9.43 -14.19 -21.91
N LEU A 57 -10.22 -13.60 -21.03
CA LEU A 57 -9.91 -13.53 -19.60
C LEU A 57 -10.39 -14.82 -18.94
N ILE A 58 -9.51 -15.51 -18.22
CA ILE A 58 -9.78 -16.75 -17.48
C ILE A 58 -9.66 -16.46 -16.00
N ASP A 59 -10.73 -16.69 -15.24
CA ASP A 59 -10.68 -16.64 -13.76
C ASP A 59 -9.98 -17.89 -13.24
N VAL A 60 -8.82 -17.72 -12.61
CA VAL A 60 -8.00 -18.81 -12.11
C VAL A 60 -8.71 -19.59 -10.98
N ARG A 61 -9.52 -18.90 -10.19
CA ARG A 61 -10.29 -19.50 -9.09
C ARG A 61 -11.34 -20.50 -9.57
N ALA A 62 -11.84 -20.29 -10.81
CA ALA A 62 -12.79 -21.18 -11.44
C ALA A 62 -12.14 -22.34 -12.21
N ALA A 63 -10.85 -22.24 -12.49
CA ALA A 63 -10.15 -23.22 -13.33
C ALA A 63 -9.96 -24.59 -12.62
N GLY A 64 -9.82 -24.58 -11.30
CA GLY A 64 -9.55 -25.77 -10.50
C GLY A 64 -8.21 -26.45 -10.83
N GLY A 65 -7.81 -27.38 -9.98
CA GLY A 65 -6.60 -28.17 -10.19
C GLY A 65 -5.31 -27.51 -9.67
N GLU A 66 -4.28 -28.31 -9.56
CA GLU A 66 -2.99 -27.94 -8.98
C GLU A 66 -1.86 -28.63 -9.75
N ASN A 67 -0.83 -27.89 -10.11
CA ASN A 67 0.37 -28.49 -10.68
C ASN A 67 1.30 -28.97 -9.57
N ALA A 68 1.47 -30.26 -9.42
CA ALA A 68 2.25 -30.87 -8.33
C ALA A 68 3.72 -30.38 -8.27
N LYS A 69 4.35 -30.09 -9.41
CA LYS A 69 5.73 -29.57 -9.44
C LYS A 69 5.80 -28.14 -8.93
N VAL A 70 4.83 -27.30 -9.32
CA VAL A 70 4.74 -25.90 -8.84
C VAL A 70 4.42 -25.90 -7.34
N LYS A 71 3.50 -26.74 -6.88
CA LYS A 71 3.17 -26.89 -5.46
C LYS A 71 4.40 -27.25 -4.65
N ALA A 72 5.12 -28.30 -5.02
CA ALA A 72 6.33 -28.75 -4.32
C ALA A 72 7.41 -27.63 -4.28
N MET A 73 7.52 -26.83 -5.35
CA MET A 73 8.43 -25.68 -5.38
C MET A 73 7.98 -24.60 -4.40
N VAL A 74 6.69 -24.25 -4.38
CA VAL A 74 6.12 -23.27 -3.44
C VAL A 74 6.33 -23.72 -1.99
N GLU A 75 5.99 -24.97 -1.69
CA GLU A 75 6.18 -25.56 -0.36
C GLU A 75 7.64 -25.46 0.10
N ARG A 76 8.61 -25.81 -0.76
CA ARG A 76 10.04 -25.71 -0.44
C ARG A 76 10.49 -24.29 -0.11
N PHE A 77 9.94 -23.27 -0.77
CA PHE A 77 10.29 -21.86 -0.49
C PHE A 77 9.50 -21.30 0.69
N SER A 78 8.29 -21.80 0.95
CA SER A 78 7.45 -21.39 2.08
C SER A 78 7.89 -22.03 3.40
N ASP A 79 8.44 -23.24 3.36
CA ASP A 79 9.00 -23.94 4.53
C ASP A 79 10.41 -23.40 4.87
N ASN A 80 10.43 -22.11 5.23
CA ASN A 80 11.64 -21.41 5.65
C ASN A 80 11.50 -21.00 7.13
N PRO A 81 12.30 -21.57 8.04
CA PRO A 81 12.23 -21.24 9.46
C PRO A 81 12.37 -19.75 9.78
N LYS A 82 13.08 -19.01 8.93
CA LYS A 82 13.18 -17.54 9.08
C LYS A 82 11.83 -16.87 8.87
N LEU A 83 11.05 -17.30 7.86
CA LEU A 83 9.75 -16.71 7.54
C LEU A 83 8.67 -17.05 8.56
N THR A 84 8.72 -18.25 9.13
CA THR A 84 7.77 -18.73 10.14
C THR A 84 8.12 -18.28 11.56
N ARG A 85 9.25 -17.58 11.73
CA ARG A 85 9.66 -17.01 13.03
C ARG A 85 8.57 -16.10 13.56
N VAL A 86 8.07 -16.40 14.75
CA VAL A 86 7.09 -15.57 15.45
C VAL A 86 7.81 -14.36 16.05
N LEU A 87 7.33 -13.17 15.77
CA LEU A 87 7.86 -11.90 16.28
C LEU A 87 7.12 -11.48 17.54
N THR A 88 5.79 -11.60 17.53
CA THR A 88 4.89 -11.29 18.63
C THR A 88 3.56 -12.01 18.46
N ASN A 89 2.59 -11.75 19.36
CA ASN A 89 1.23 -12.24 19.24
C ASN A 89 0.23 -11.09 19.10
N ALA A 90 -0.66 -11.17 18.12
CA ALA A 90 -1.83 -10.33 18.02
C ALA A 90 -2.92 -10.83 19.00
N LEU A 91 -3.31 -10.01 19.97
CA LEU A 91 -4.33 -10.39 20.97
C LEU A 91 -5.72 -10.50 20.36
N THR A 92 -6.01 -9.69 19.37
CA THR A 92 -7.26 -9.64 18.63
C THR A 92 -6.98 -9.72 17.12
N PRO A 93 -7.94 -10.15 16.29
CA PRO A 93 -7.77 -10.07 14.85
C PRO A 93 -7.69 -8.60 14.39
N PHE A 94 -6.89 -8.34 13.38
CA PHE A 94 -6.97 -7.12 12.58
C PHE A 94 -8.09 -7.32 11.55
N GLU A 95 -9.14 -6.55 11.68
CA GLU A 95 -10.34 -6.67 10.82
C GLU A 95 -10.34 -5.64 9.69
N ARG A 96 -9.49 -4.62 9.81
CA ARG A 96 -9.46 -3.49 8.88
C ARG A 96 -8.03 -3.07 8.55
N LYS A 97 -7.86 -2.54 7.35
CA LYS A 97 -6.58 -2.05 6.83
C LYS A 97 -6.01 -0.89 7.67
N GLU A 98 -6.89 -0.08 8.28
CA GLU A 98 -6.53 1.05 9.15
C GLU A 98 -5.78 0.59 10.40
N GLU A 99 -6.10 -0.58 10.93
CA GLU A 99 -5.45 -1.16 12.10
C GLU A 99 -4.01 -1.57 11.76
N LEU A 100 -3.82 -2.24 10.63
CA LEU A 100 -2.49 -2.62 10.13
C LEU A 100 -1.65 -1.40 9.71
N GLY A 101 -2.26 -0.42 9.05
CA GLY A 101 -1.58 0.81 8.68
C GLY A 101 -1.17 1.65 9.89
N SER A 102 -2.01 1.68 10.95
CA SER A 102 -1.67 2.34 12.20
C SER A 102 -0.51 1.64 12.92
N LEU A 103 -0.48 0.30 12.91
CA LEU A 103 0.65 -0.49 13.43
C LEU A 103 1.96 -0.15 12.70
N MET A 104 1.94 -0.11 11.36
CA MET A 104 3.12 0.26 10.57
C MET A 104 3.58 1.68 10.88
N ALA A 105 2.65 2.65 10.94
CA ALA A 105 2.99 4.02 11.27
C ALA A 105 3.59 4.16 12.69
N ASP A 106 3.09 3.40 13.66
CA ASP A 106 3.65 3.39 15.02
C ASP A 106 5.07 2.80 15.03
N ALA A 107 5.31 1.74 14.26
CA ALA A 107 6.63 1.16 14.12
C ALA A 107 7.63 2.15 13.50
N ASP A 108 7.26 2.80 12.41
CA ASP A 108 8.11 3.79 11.75
C ASP A 108 8.45 4.96 12.68
N ALA A 109 7.44 5.50 13.39
CA ALA A 109 7.66 6.59 14.35
C ALA A 109 8.59 6.17 15.49
N ALA A 110 8.38 4.99 16.05
CA ALA A 110 9.14 4.49 17.20
C ALA A 110 10.61 4.24 16.83
N ILE A 111 10.85 3.52 15.74
CA ILE A 111 12.20 3.15 15.32
C ILE A 111 12.98 4.35 14.81
N ALA A 112 12.35 5.26 14.07
CA ALA A 112 12.97 6.49 13.61
C ALA A 112 13.08 7.58 14.69
N LYS A 113 12.53 7.36 15.88
CA LYS A 113 12.45 8.34 16.98
C LYS A 113 11.85 9.68 16.51
N ALA A 114 10.79 9.57 15.73
CA ALA A 114 10.04 10.69 15.20
C ALA A 114 8.86 11.06 16.10
N ASP A 115 8.43 12.33 16.05
CA ASP A 115 7.26 12.80 16.79
C ASP A 115 5.97 12.27 16.15
N LEU A 116 5.96 12.17 14.83
CA LEU A 116 4.82 11.78 14.00
C LEU A 116 5.28 10.84 12.88
N SER A 117 4.38 10.02 12.36
CA SER A 117 4.61 9.25 11.14
C SER A 117 3.38 9.20 10.27
N ILE A 118 3.59 9.03 8.96
CA ILE A 118 2.57 8.70 7.98
C ILE A 118 3.00 7.54 7.10
N VAL A 119 2.06 6.64 6.83
CA VAL A 119 2.21 5.51 5.90
C VAL A 119 1.13 5.65 4.84
N ASN A 120 1.51 5.73 3.57
CA ASN A 120 0.53 5.79 2.48
C ASN A 120 -0.26 4.47 2.38
N SER A 121 -1.53 4.56 2.05
CA SER A 121 -2.42 3.39 2.05
C SER A 121 -1.98 2.28 1.08
N GLY A 122 -1.28 2.64 0.01
CA GLY A 122 -0.72 1.67 -0.95
C GLY A 122 0.38 0.77 -0.38
N SER A 123 1.08 1.19 0.66
CA SER A 123 2.12 0.39 1.33
C SER A 123 1.57 -0.77 2.16
N VAL A 124 0.31 -0.70 2.58
CA VAL A 124 -0.36 -1.77 3.34
C VAL A 124 -1.00 -2.77 2.39
N ARG A 125 -0.43 -3.97 2.24
CA ARG A 125 -0.75 -4.90 1.14
C ARG A 125 -1.86 -5.91 1.41
N TYR A 126 -2.28 -6.08 2.66
CA TYR A 126 -3.49 -6.85 3.01
C TYR A 126 -4.31 -6.13 4.09
N SER A 127 -5.56 -6.54 4.28
CA SER A 127 -6.52 -5.80 5.10
C SER A 127 -6.86 -6.48 6.42
N THR A 128 -6.61 -7.79 6.53
CA THR A 128 -7.03 -8.58 7.68
C THR A 128 -5.95 -9.57 8.10
N LYS A 129 -5.83 -9.81 9.41
CA LYS A 129 -4.99 -10.85 9.98
C LYS A 129 -5.68 -11.44 11.21
N GLU A 130 -5.72 -12.76 11.29
CA GLU A 130 -6.26 -13.45 12.46
C GLU A 130 -5.43 -13.18 13.72
N ALA A 131 -6.07 -13.28 14.88
CA ALA A 131 -5.38 -13.26 16.17
C ALA A 131 -4.37 -14.42 16.29
N GLY A 132 -3.39 -14.26 17.18
CA GLY A 132 -2.33 -15.25 17.39
C GLY A 132 -0.99 -14.82 16.80
N PRO A 133 -0.11 -15.76 16.40
CA PRO A 133 1.25 -15.47 16.00
C PRO A 133 1.34 -14.45 14.87
N PHE A 134 2.19 -13.43 15.04
CA PHE A 134 2.59 -12.50 14.00
C PHE A 134 4.01 -12.84 13.56
N THR A 135 4.16 -13.33 12.34
CA THR A 135 5.41 -13.89 11.83
C THR A 135 6.17 -12.90 10.93
N LEU A 136 7.46 -13.19 10.67
CA LEU A 136 8.23 -12.42 9.68
C LEU A 136 7.58 -12.50 8.29
N SER A 137 6.99 -13.64 7.93
CA SER A 137 6.24 -13.77 6.68
C SER A 137 5.05 -12.80 6.61
N ASP A 138 4.35 -12.57 7.72
CA ASP A 138 3.25 -11.61 7.77
C ASP A 138 3.76 -10.18 7.52
N VAL A 139 4.90 -9.81 8.12
CA VAL A 139 5.53 -8.50 7.88
C VAL A 139 5.90 -8.32 6.42
N LEU A 140 6.64 -9.27 5.82
CA LEU A 140 7.10 -9.16 4.43
C LEU A 140 5.96 -9.22 3.41
N ARG A 141 4.83 -9.84 3.77
CA ARG A 141 3.61 -9.80 2.95
C ARG A 141 2.85 -8.49 3.12
N LEU A 142 2.92 -7.88 4.31
CA LEU A 142 2.28 -6.60 4.60
C LEU A 142 3.00 -5.45 3.89
N ASP A 143 4.33 -5.46 3.94
CA ASP A 143 5.23 -4.47 3.34
C ASP A 143 6.36 -5.14 2.53
N PRO A 144 6.12 -5.44 1.24
CA PRO A 144 7.10 -6.12 0.40
C PRO A 144 8.05 -5.18 -0.36
N PHE A 145 8.07 -3.88 -0.06
CA PHE A 145 8.69 -2.89 -0.95
C PHE A 145 10.17 -2.63 -0.68
N GLY A 146 10.64 -2.83 0.55
CA GLY A 146 12.01 -2.49 0.93
C GLY A 146 12.28 -0.99 0.92
N ASN A 147 11.26 -0.16 1.12
CA ASN A 147 11.42 1.28 1.30
C ASN A 147 12.17 1.57 2.60
N THR A 148 13.01 2.61 2.61
CA THR A 148 13.69 3.09 3.82
C THR A 148 12.93 4.26 4.46
N ILE A 149 13.07 4.40 5.79
CA ILE A 149 12.43 5.49 6.52
C ILE A 149 13.28 6.75 6.44
N TYR A 150 12.68 7.82 5.97
CA TYR A 150 13.21 9.17 5.99
C TYR A 150 12.58 9.99 7.13
N VAL A 151 13.39 10.79 7.82
CA VAL A 151 12.92 11.71 8.85
C VAL A 151 13.10 13.14 8.37
N LEU A 152 12.01 13.89 8.31
CA LEU A 152 11.96 15.30 7.92
C LEU A 152 11.47 16.17 9.09
N GLU A 153 11.86 17.44 9.08
CA GLU A 153 11.19 18.46 9.89
C GLU A 153 10.09 19.14 9.08
N LEU A 154 8.84 18.90 9.46
CA LEU A 154 7.67 19.52 8.82
C LEU A 154 6.88 20.32 9.85
N THR A 155 6.39 21.50 9.45
CA THR A 155 5.35 22.20 10.22
C THR A 155 4.01 21.48 10.10
N GLY A 156 3.07 21.74 11.01
CA GLY A 156 1.73 21.19 10.89
C GLY A 156 1.04 21.56 9.56
N ASP A 157 1.30 22.80 9.04
CA ASP A 157 0.77 23.22 7.74
C ASP A 157 1.40 22.41 6.58
N GLU A 158 2.70 22.13 6.63
CA GLU A 158 3.37 21.31 5.62
C GLU A 158 2.91 19.84 5.67
N LEU A 159 2.72 19.30 6.88
CA LEU A 159 2.15 17.97 7.06
C LEU A 159 0.72 17.90 6.50
N LYS A 160 -0.09 18.92 6.75
CA LYS A 160 -1.43 19.03 6.17
C LYS A 160 -1.39 19.03 4.64
N ALA A 161 -0.52 19.84 4.04
CA ALA A 161 -0.37 19.92 2.60
C ALA A 161 0.08 18.58 2.00
N LEU A 162 1.00 17.88 2.65
CA LEU A 162 1.41 16.52 2.25
C LEU A 162 0.24 15.53 2.28
N LEU A 163 -0.55 15.52 3.35
CA LEU A 163 -1.73 14.65 3.45
C LEU A 163 -2.77 14.93 2.36
N GLU A 164 -2.91 16.19 1.92
CA GLU A 164 -3.82 16.59 0.84
C GLU A 164 -3.26 16.31 -0.56
N GLU A 165 -1.96 16.09 -0.70
CA GLU A 165 -1.29 15.67 -1.93
C GLU A 165 -1.35 14.15 -2.12
N LEU A 166 -1.27 13.38 -1.02
CA LEU A 166 -1.37 11.93 -1.07
C LEU A 166 -2.71 11.47 -1.65
N PRO A 167 -2.69 10.52 -2.60
CA PRO A 167 -3.93 10.10 -3.26
C PRO A 167 -4.90 9.47 -2.26
N THR A 168 -6.12 9.96 -2.25
CA THR A 168 -7.26 9.34 -1.58
C THR A 168 -8.33 9.10 -2.63
N THR A 169 -8.57 7.85 -2.96
CA THR A 169 -9.52 7.39 -3.98
C THR A 169 -10.29 6.20 -3.45
N ASP A 170 -11.25 5.68 -4.21
CA ASP A 170 -11.97 4.45 -3.85
C ASP A 170 -11.01 3.23 -3.75
N GLU A 171 -9.89 3.24 -4.47
CA GLU A 171 -8.88 2.18 -4.43
C GLU A 171 -7.84 2.41 -3.33
N TYR A 172 -7.42 3.67 -3.16
CA TYR A 172 -6.41 4.07 -2.18
C TYR A 172 -7.06 4.95 -1.12
N GLY A 173 -7.21 4.41 0.08
CA GLY A 173 -7.65 5.17 1.24
C GLY A 173 -6.65 6.28 1.62
N PRO A 174 -6.99 7.11 2.61
CA PRO A 174 -6.09 8.12 3.15
C PRO A 174 -4.85 7.48 3.81
N ALA A 175 -3.80 8.26 4.00
CA ALA A 175 -2.60 7.82 4.70
C ALA A 175 -2.90 7.48 6.18
N TYR A 176 -2.22 6.47 6.70
CA TYR A 176 -2.28 6.10 8.13
C TYR A 176 -1.30 6.96 8.93
N ALA A 177 -1.65 7.24 10.17
CA ALA A 177 -0.94 8.20 11.01
C ALA A 177 -0.44 7.57 12.32
N SER A 178 0.69 8.07 12.83
CA SER A 178 1.15 7.89 14.21
C SER A 178 1.45 9.24 14.87
N GLY A 179 1.13 9.35 16.18
CA GLY A 179 1.31 10.56 16.97
C GLY A 179 0.22 11.63 16.78
N PHE A 180 -0.65 11.46 15.80
CA PHE A 180 -1.78 12.36 15.55
C PHE A 180 -2.96 11.62 14.90
N GLN A 181 -4.10 12.30 14.87
CA GLN A 181 -5.31 11.89 14.14
C GLN A 181 -5.82 13.05 13.31
N TYR A 182 -6.51 12.75 12.20
CA TYR A 182 -7.01 13.79 11.32
C TYR A 182 -8.34 13.43 10.66
N THR A 183 -9.05 14.46 10.23
CA THR A 183 -10.32 14.35 9.51
C THR A 183 -10.15 14.89 8.10
N ILE A 184 -10.60 14.13 7.10
CA ILE A 184 -10.68 14.57 5.71
C ILE A 184 -12.13 14.60 5.23
N ALA A 185 -12.40 15.48 4.27
CA ALA A 185 -13.67 15.51 3.57
C ALA A 185 -13.45 15.91 2.11
N ALA A 186 -14.28 15.39 1.22
CA ALA A 186 -14.29 15.86 -0.17
C ALA A 186 -14.73 17.32 -0.24
N ASP A 187 -14.04 18.11 -1.03
CA ASP A 187 -14.46 19.47 -1.39
C ASP A 187 -15.52 19.42 -2.52
N LYS A 188 -15.98 20.58 -2.95
CA LYS A 188 -16.97 20.72 -4.05
C LYS A 188 -16.51 20.13 -5.40
N ASN A 189 -15.22 19.89 -5.57
CA ASN A 189 -14.63 19.33 -6.78
C ASN A 189 -14.31 17.81 -6.60
N GLY A 190 -14.64 17.25 -5.45
CA GLY A 190 -14.35 15.85 -5.11
C GLY A 190 -12.91 15.60 -4.62
N LYS A 191 -12.09 16.66 -4.44
CA LYS A 191 -10.76 16.53 -3.86
C LYS A 191 -10.87 16.43 -2.34
N TYR A 192 -10.19 15.43 -1.75
CA TYR A 192 -10.11 15.33 -0.30
C TYR A 192 -9.19 16.39 0.29
N VAL A 193 -9.69 17.08 1.32
CA VAL A 193 -8.98 18.13 2.06
C VAL A 193 -9.03 17.84 3.55
N VAL A 194 -7.96 18.17 4.25
CA VAL A 194 -7.86 18.00 5.70
C VAL A 194 -8.67 19.09 6.41
N LYS A 195 -9.62 18.70 7.22
CA LYS A 195 -10.52 19.59 7.98
C LYS A 195 -10.04 19.86 9.40
N ASP A 196 -9.48 18.84 10.05
CA ASP A 196 -9.02 18.93 11.44
C ASP A 196 -7.82 17.99 11.65
N MET A 197 -6.91 18.39 12.52
CA MET A 197 -5.77 17.60 12.95
C MET A 197 -5.60 17.74 14.45
N LYS A 198 -5.46 16.61 15.16
CA LYS A 198 -5.30 16.54 16.60
C LYS A 198 -4.13 15.67 16.97
N THR A 199 -3.44 16.00 18.04
CA THR A 199 -2.46 15.14 18.70
C THR A 199 -3.14 13.89 19.28
N ALA A 200 -2.36 12.88 19.68
CA ALA A 200 -2.90 11.64 20.26
C ALA A 200 -3.71 11.89 21.55
N ASP A 201 -3.42 12.96 22.30
CA ASP A 201 -4.18 13.38 23.49
C ASP A 201 -5.43 14.22 23.17
N GLY A 202 -5.79 14.34 21.88
CA GLY A 202 -7.01 14.99 21.40
C GLY A 202 -6.95 16.52 21.30
N LYS A 203 -5.81 17.15 21.61
CA LYS A 203 -5.63 18.60 21.43
C LYS A 203 -5.41 18.93 19.97
N LYS A 204 -5.77 20.15 19.57
CA LYS A 204 -5.51 20.65 18.22
C LYS A 204 -4.01 20.64 17.92
N LEU A 205 -3.62 20.07 16.77
CA LEU A 205 -2.23 20.08 16.33
C LEU A 205 -1.77 21.51 16.09
N ASN A 206 -0.57 21.87 16.59
CA ASN A 206 -0.03 23.20 16.34
C ASN A 206 0.53 23.29 14.90
N MET A 207 -0.14 24.05 14.06
CA MET A 207 0.17 24.13 12.63
C MET A 207 1.51 24.80 12.32
N GLN A 208 2.02 25.65 13.23
CA GLN A 208 3.27 26.38 13.06
C GLN A 208 4.47 25.68 13.71
N LYS A 209 4.23 24.71 14.60
CA LYS A 209 5.30 23.93 15.24
C LYS A 209 5.92 22.99 14.20
N LYS A 210 7.24 22.85 14.26
CA LYS A 210 7.97 21.81 13.55
C LYS A 210 7.92 20.49 14.32
N TYR A 211 7.70 19.42 13.59
CA TYR A 211 7.69 18.04 14.06
C TYR A 211 8.69 17.22 13.27
N LYS A 212 9.35 16.28 13.92
CA LYS A 212 10.06 15.21 13.23
C LYS A 212 9.02 14.23 12.70
N VAL A 213 8.94 14.09 11.38
CA VAL A 213 7.97 13.22 10.72
C VAL A 213 8.69 12.10 10.00
N ALA A 214 8.37 10.86 10.35
CA ALA A 214 8.83 9.68 9.65
C ALA A 214 7.90 9.40 8.46
N ILE A 215 8.49 9.16 7.30
CA ILE A 215 7.83 8.75 6.05
C ILE A 215 8.74 7.76 5.33
N ASP A 216 8.21 7.01 4.39
CA ASP A 216 9.06 6.21 3.53
C ASP A 216 9.67 7.03 2.36
N ASN A 217 10.75 6.53 1.76
CA ASN A 217 11.43 7.20 0.66
C ASN A 217 10.55 7.31 -0.60
N PHE A 218 9.58 6.42 -0.81
CA PHE A 218 8.63 6.49 -1.91
C PHE A 218 7.70 7.71 -1.74
N VAL A 219 7.14 7.92 -0.54
CA VAL A 219 6.33 9.10 -0.24
C VAL A 219 7.14 10.37 -0.47
N TYR A 220 8.41 10.41 -0.03
CA TYR A 220 9.28 11.57 -0.27
C TYR A 220 9.49 11.85 -1.77
N GLN A 221 9.77 10.83 -2.57
CA GLN A 221 10.10 10.98 -3.98
C GLN A 221 8.91 11.32 -4.88
N THR A 222 7.69 11.03 -4.42
CA THR A 222 6.47 11.15 -5.24
C THR A 222 5.61 12.36 -4.89
N ASN A 223 5.97 13.15 -3.84
CA ASN A 223 5.14 14.26 -3.39
C ASN A 223 5.90 15.60 -3.45
N ASN A 224 5.41 16.51 -4.30
CA ASN A 224 6.04 17.80 -4.57
C ASN A 224 6.09 18.73 -3.35
N THR A 225 5.14 18.62 -2.44
CA THR A 225 5.07 19.40 -1.19
C THR A 225 6.34 19.28 -0.34
N ILE A 226 6.98 18.13 -0.36
CA ILE A 226 8.17 17.83 0.47
C ILE A 226 9.42 17.50 -0.35
N LEU A 227 9.28 17.30 -1.66
CA LEU A 227 10.41 17.00 -2.54
C LEU A 227 11.46 18.12 -2.47
N GLY A 228 12.72 17.73 -2.24
CA GLY A 228 13.83 18.67 -2.08
C GLY A 228 14.01 19.22 -0.66
N LYS A 229 13.12 18.94 0.29
CA LYS A 229 13.36 19.25 1.70
C LYS A 229 14.49 18.42 2.29
N PRO A 230 15.28 18.97 3.21
CA PRO A 230 16.30 18.19 3.93
C PRO A 230 15.65 17.02 4.69
N TYR A 231 16.28 15.86 4.61
CA TYR A 231 15.87 14.66 5.34
C TYR A 231 17.08 13.93 5.91
N THR A 232 16.83 13.07 6.87
CA THR A 232 17.77 12.07 7.35
C THR A 232 17.28 10.70 6.89
N ASP A 233 18.09 9.99 6.09
CA ASP A 233 17.83 8.58 5.79
C ASP A 233 18.28 7.75 7.01
N THR A 234 17.38 6.94 7.54
CA THR A 234 17.72 6.03 8.64
C THR A 234 18.46 4.79 8.17
N TYR A 235 18.42 4.49 6.86
CA TYR A 235 18.86 3.23 6.24
C TYR A 235 18.16 1.99 6.80
N ILE A 236 17.07 2.16 7.55
CA ILE A 236 16.24 1.09 8.08
C ILE A 236 15.03 0.95 7.15
N THR A 237 14.76 -0.27 6.69
CA THR A 237 13.57 -0.51 5.87
C THR A 237 12.31 -0.46 6.74
N THR A 238 11.18 -0.07 6.16
CA THR A 238 9.88 -0.07 6.85
C THR A 238 9.51 -1.46 7.36
N SER A 239 9.86 -2.52 6.63
CA SER A 239 9.68 -3.91 7.07
C SER A 239 10.61 -4.31 8.22
N ASP A 240 11.88 -3.83 8.24
CA ASP A 240 12.78 -4.07 9.37
C ASP A 240 12.32 -3.29 10.62
N ALA A 241 11.86 -2.05 10.44
CA ALA A 241 11.30 -1.25 11.53
C ALA A 241 10.07 -1.93 12.15
N LEU A 242 9.16 -2.43 11.33
CA LEU A 242 8.00 -3.18 11.80
C LEU A 242 8.43 -4.48 12.52
N THR A 243 9.43 -5.18 12.00
CA THR A 243 9.97 -6.38 12.62
C THR A 243 10.53 -6.08 14.01
N GLU A 244 11.41 -5.09 14.13
CA GLU A 244 12.02 -4.67 15.40
C GLU A 244 10.96 -4.19 16.40
N PHE A 245 9.99 -3.40 15.95
CA PHE A 245 8.88 -2.92 16.76
C PHE A 245 8.05 -4.06 17.34
N LEU A 246 7.72 -5.08 16.53
CA LEU A 246 6.97 -6.24 16.97
C LEU A 246 7.76 -7.12 17.94
N GLU A 247 9.05 -7.36 17.69
CA GLU A 247 9.93 -8.15 18.57
C GLU A 247 10.13 -7.50 19.95
N ALA A 248 10.04 -6.18 20.02
CA ALA A 248 10.14 -5.45 21.29
C ALA A 248 8.89 -5.58 22.18
N GLN A 249 7.81 -6.18 21.66
CA GLN A 249 6.52 -6.25 22.38
C GLN A 249 6.08 -7.70 22.58
N PRO A 250 5.64 -8.08 23.80
CA PRO A 250 5.14 -9.44 24.07
C PRO A 250 3.84 -9.74 23.31
N SER A 251 3.05 -8.71 23.01
CA SER A 251 1.82 -8.78 22.24
C SER A 251 1.41 -7.41 21.72
N VAL A 252 0.56 -7.39 20.70
CA VAL A 252 -0.03 -6.18 20.13
C VAL A 252 -1.55 -6.30 20.07
N ASP A 253 -2.23 -5.16 20.27
CA ASP A 253 -3.68 -5.04 20.12
C ASP A 253 -4.00 -3.72 19.42
N TYR A 254 -4.53 -3.83 18.21
CA TYR A 254 -4.91 -2.68 17.38
C TYR A 254 -6.40 -2.68 17.04
N LYS A 255 -7.20 -3.49 17.73
CA LYS A 255 -8.63 -3.57 17.48
C LYS A 255 -9.30 -2.20 17.59
N GLY A 256 -9.94 -1.78 16.52
CA GLY A 256 -10.67 -0.51 16.44
C GLY A 256 -9.77 0.73 16.34
N VAL A 257 -8.44 0.58 16.28
CA VAL A 257 -7.56 1.73 16.09
C VAL A 257 -7.81 2.32 14.70
N ASN A 258 -8.28 3.56 14.71
CA ASN A 258 -8.48 4.37 13.51
C ASN A 258 -8.15 5.83 13.83
N ARG A 259 -7.20 6.38 13.13
CA ARG A 259 -6.72 7.76 13.32
C ARG A 259 -7.10 8.69 12.18
N VAL A 260 -7.91 8.20 11.24
CA VAL A 260 -8.38 8.96 10.11
C VAL A 260 -9.89 8.89 10.03
N THR A 261 -10.55 10.04 10.05
CA THR A 261 -12.01 10.14 9.85
C THR A 261 -12.30 10.71 8.47
N ILE A 262 -13.14 10.03 7.70
CA ILE A 262 -13.61 10.49 6.40
C ILE A 262 -15.05 10.99 6.55
N VAL A 263 -15.30 12.24 6.17
CA VAL A 263 -16.63 12.86 6.24
C VAL A 263 -17.17 13.09 4.85
N GLY A 264 -18.40 12.63 4.60
CA GLY A 264 -19.14 12.93 3.35
C GLY A 264 -18.68 12.18 2.10
N GLY A 265 -17.87 11.13 2.23
CA GLY A 265 -17.55 10.21 1.13
C GLY A 265 -18.54 9.04 1.07
N ASN A 266 -19.03 8.70 -0.11
CA ASN A 266 -19.71 7.43 -0.34
C ASN A 266 -18.68 6.30 -0.41
N HIS A 267 -18.05 5.97 0.72
CA HIS A 267 -17.24 4.75 0.80
C HIS A 267 -18.18 3.56 0.94
N ARG A 268 -18.37 2.84 -0.13
CA ARG A 268 -18.97 1.50 -0.17
C ARG A 268 -17.90 0.44 -0.08
#